data_5f713cfef69225b8175c665792849c5b
#
_entry.id   5f713cfef69225b8175c665792849c5b
#
_cell.length_a   1.000
_cell.length_b   1.000
_cell.length_c   1.000
_cell.angle_alpha   90.00
_cell.angle_beta   90.00
_cell.angle_gamma   90.00
#
_symmetry.space_group_name_H-M   'P 1'
#
loop_
_entity.id
_entity.type
_entity.pdbx_description
1 polymer ?
#
loop_
_entity_poly.entity_id
_entity_poly.type
_entity_poly.pdbx_seq_one_letter_code
_entity_poly.pdbx_strand_id
1 'polypeptide(L)'
;MPAVGTEQPTRVVREFELWRPNWLARMPEWFRVGGFLVVLCAISVFIRTRYIGGQFWMDEGITVGISSHSLSAIPGVLRMDGSPPLFYLVLHVWMSMFGNSEVATHTLALLFGMLTVPVGLWAGWSLFGKRAGMMAAVLFAFSAFITQYSQETRMYSLMALLGLLATAGFLHGFVYRRRKYVVLFAVSQALMLYTHAWALFYGAGSLVALVILYRISDEATRKDFIKDAVLAYVGAGVLFLPWVPNFLFQSTHTAAPWDSAPRFGAPVQLSRNIMGGDRVTTAVAIGAVIGLSDLMVRRGRRTFEARLMWMLITIPTLTLLFAWLASHVTPAWVPRYFAPIVAPILLLAAFGLARAGVIGAVALVLSCVFLINPASYTPQYKSDMRDVGGEMGPLLHRGDLVIVGQPESMPLAYYYLPAGLRWSSTIGPVKDPSFMDWINALQRYRAAVPAKVLPPMLAALKPGQQVLFIRPLTEGASNWEAPWTLLVRRRSAQWGAIISADKQLVPEAWAPHNYRGACCVADSAVLYKKV
;
A
#
# COMPACT_ATOMS: atom_id res chain seq x y z
N MET A 1 35.34 -13.12 38.64
CA MET A 1 34.40 -12.94 37.49
C MET A 1 34.10 -11.48 37.39
N PRO A 2 34.60 -10.73 36.42
CA PRO A 2 34.21 -9.33 36.26
C PRO A 2 32.86 -9.27 35.59
N ALA A 3 31.97 -8.44 36.15
CA ALA A 3 30.66 -8.13 35.63
C ALA A 3 30.77 -7.64 34.17
N VAL A 4 29.98 -8.22 33.27
CA VAL A 4 29.79 -7.74 31.90
C VAL A 4 29.12 -6.38 32.02
N GLY A 5 29.93 -5.34 31.84
CA GLY A 5 29.46 -3.97 31.82
C GLY A 5 28.41 -3.84 30.73
N THR A 6 27.26 -3.32 31.13
CA THR A 6 26.29 -2.73 30.23
C THR A 6 26.96 -1.49 29.61
N GLU A 7 27.70 -1.67 28.52
CA GLU A 7 28.12 -0.56 27.69
C GLU A 7 26.87 0.17 27.19
N GLN A 8 26.54 1.23 27.88
CA GLN A 8 25.65 2.23 27.31
C GLN A 8 26.30 2.73 26.01
N PRO A 9 25.54 2.94 24.93
CA PRO A 9 26.10 3.42 23.69
C PRO A 9 26.83 4.73 23.93
N THR A 10 28.15 4.66 23.95
CA THR A 10 29.01 5.86 23.99
C THR A 10 28.63 6.75 22.82
N ARG A 11 28.45 8.03 23.11
CA ARG A 11 28.09 9.11 22.18
C ARG A 11 28.79 8.96 20.81
N VAL A 12 28.04 8.46 19.83
CA VAL A 12 28.53 8.12 18.50
C VAL A 12 28.54 9.32 17.56
N VAL A 13 27.95 10.44 17.96
CA VAL A 13 27.83 11.64 17.12
C VAL A 13 28.44 12.82 17.88
N ARG A 14 29.54 13.42 17.34
CA ARG A 14 29.97 14.75 17.76
C ARG A 14 28.80 15.73 17.60
N GLU A 15 28.33 16.31 18.69
CA GLU A 15 27.30 17.32 18.66
C GLU A 15 27.84 18.51 17.87
N PHE A 16 27.35 18.69 16.66
CA PHE A 16 27.52 19.93 15.93
C PHE A 16 26.57 20.92 16.58
N GLU A 17 27.09 21.91 17.31
CA GLU A 17 26.32 23.04 17.81
C GLU A 17 25.91 23.92 16.63
N LEU A 18 24.74 23.63 16.07
CA LEU A 18 24.06 24.61 15.22
C LEU A 18 23.76 25.83 16.09
N TRP A 19 24.02 27.02 15.54
CA TRP A 19 23.65 28.30 16.18
C TRP A 19 22.22 28.22 16.69
N ARG A 20 22.04 28.28 18.01
CA ARG A 20 20.74 28.23 18.66
C ARG A 20 20.46 29.57 19.30
N PRO A 21 19.33 30.22 19.00
CA PRO A 21 18.90 31.39 19.75
C PRO A 21 18.82 31.05 21.24
N ASN A 22 19.37 31.93 22.11
CA ASN A 22 19.47 31.68 23.56
C ASN A 22 18.11 31.35 24.23
N TRP A 23 17.00 31.86 23.69
CA TRP A 23 15.67 31.58 24.21
C TRP A 23 15.23 30.14 23.96
N LEU A 24 15.57 29.57 22.79
CA LEU A 24 15.30 28.14 22.49
C LEU A 24 16.13 27.21 23.38
N ALA A 25 17.34 27.59 23.74
CA ALA A 25 18.20 26.80 24.63
C ALA A 25 17.62 26.69 26.06
N ARG A 26 16.87 27.72 26.50
CA ARG A 26 16.23 27.76 27.83
C ARG A 26 14.96 26.94 27.96
N MET A 27 14.34 26.54 26.83
CA MET A 27 13.11 25.71 26.85
C MET A 27 13.42 24.26 27.23
N PRO A 28 12.55 23.61 28.00
CA PRO A 28 12.64 22.17 28.28
C PRO A 28 12.73 21.35 27.01
N GLU A 29 13.46 20.26 27.05
CA GLU A 29 13.67 19.39 25.87
C GLU A 29 12.34 18.84 25.29
N TRP A 30 11.44 18.42 26.17
CA TRP A 30 10.11 17.90 25.76
C TRP A 30 9.30 18.95 24.98
N PHE A 31 9.40 20.23 25.37
CA PHE A 31 8.71 21.33 24.69
C PHE A 31 9.28 21.56 23.28
N ARG A 32 10.60 21.55 23.14
CA ARG A 32 11.28 21.70 21.84
C ARG A 32 10.95 20.55 20.90
N VAL A 33 11.00 19.31 21.40
CA VAL A 33 10.67 18.10 20.60
C VAL A 33 9.18 18.04 20.29
N GLY A 34 8.33 18.38 21.25
CA GLY A 34 6.88 18.48 21.02
C GLY A 34 6.52 19.52 19.98
N GLY A 35 7.09 20.73 20.09
CA GLY A 35 6.90 21.80 19.10
C GLY A 35 7.38 21.39 17.70
N PHE A 36 8.57 20.79 17.60
CA PHE A 36 9.07 20.22 16.33
C PHE A 36 8.10 19.21 15.73
N LEU A 37 7.60 18.27 16.54
CA LEU A 37 6.67 17.25 16.08
C LEU A 37 5.33 17.84 15.63
N VAL A 38 4.79 18.82 16.36
CA VAL A 38 3.54 19.51 16.00
C VAL A 38 3.70 20.22 14.66
N VAL A 39 4.76 20.99 14.47
CA VAL A 39 5.04 21.69 13.19
C VAL A 39 5.20 20.68 12.06
N LEU A 40 5.95 19.61 12.30
CA LEU A 40 6.18 18.57 11.28
C LEU A 40 4.89 17.84 10.91
N CYS A 41 4.04 17.51 11.89
CA CYS A 41 2.73 16.94 11.65
C CYS A 41 1.81 17.90 10.88
N ALA A 42 1.81 19.20 11.20
CA ALA A 42 1.02 20.18 10.48
C ALA A 42 1.44 20.28 9.00
N ILE A 43 2.75 20.32 8.73
CA ILE A 43 3.29 20.27 7.36
C ILE A 43 2.88 18.97 6.66
N SER A 44 3.00 17.84 7.35
CA SER A 44 2.66 16.54 6.81
C SER A 44 1.15 16.43 6.49
N VAL A 45 0.27 16.93 7.35
CA VAL A 45 -1.18 17.03 7.08
C VAL A 45 -1.42 17.87 5.83
N PHE A 46 -0.83 19.06 5.76
CA PHE A 46 -0.98 19.96 4.61
C PHE A 46 -0.59 19.27 3.30
N ILE A 47 0.53 18.54 3.28
CA ILE A 47 0.98 17.82 2.08
C ILE A 47 0.03 16.68 1.73
N ARG A 48 -0.42 15.90 2.71
CA ARG A 48 -1.22 14.67 2.54
C ARG A 48 -2.72 14.91 2.36
N THR A 49 -3.20 16.12 2.55
CA THR A 49 -4.62 16.44 2.35
C THR A 49 -4.91 17.13 1.02
N ARG A 50 -3.89 17.42 0.21
CA ARG A 50 -4.05 18.16 -1.05
C ARG A 50 -5.08 17.53 -2.01
N TYR A 51 -5.20 16.22 -2.00
CA TYR A 51 -6.09 15.46 -2.90
C TYR A 51 -6.99 14.48 -2.13
N ILE A 52 -7.25 14.75 -0.86
CA ILE A 52 -8.05 13.88 0.00
C ILE A 52 -9.50 13.72 -0.48
N GLY A 53 -10.03 14.70 -1.23
CA GLY A 53 -11.33 14.63 -1.89
C GLY A 53 -11.27 14.07 -3.32
N GLY A 54 -10.13 13.49 -3.73
CA GLY A 54 -10.00 12.84 -5.03
C GLY A 54 -10.98 11.67 -5.20
N GLN A 55 -11.51 11.49 -6.42
CA GLN A 55 -12.43 10.39 -6.69
C GLN A 55 -11.76 9.02 -6.50
N PHE A 56 -12.56 8.01 -6.20
CA PHE A 56 -12.09 6.64 -6.09
C PHE A 56 -11.65 6.07 -7.44
N TRP A 57 -10.72 5.11 -7.39
CA TRP A 57 -10.44 4.20 -8.49
C TRP A 57 -10.90 2.78 -8.13
N MET A 58 -10.74 1.83 -9.07
CA MET A 58 -11.35 0.50 -8.95
C MET A 58 -11.05 -0.21 -7.62
N ASP A 59 -9.79 -0.21 -7.15
CA ASP A 59 -9.43 -0.86 -5.89
C ASP A 59 -10.08 -0.21 -4.66
N GLU A 60 -10.33 1.10 -4.69
CA GLU A 60 -11.03 1.81 -3.61
C GLU A 60 -12.53 1.51 -3.66
N GLY A 61 -13.12 1.46 -4.86
CA GLY A 61 -14.50 1.01 -5.04
C GLY A 61 -14.72 -0.39 -4.48
N ILE A 62 -13.83 -1.35 -4.78
CA ILE A 62 -13.84 -2.70 -4.22
C ILE A 62 -13.73 -2.64 -2.69
N THR A 63 -12.83 -1.83 -2.16
CA THR A 63 -12.57 -1.74 -0.71
C THR A 63 -13.77 -1.19 0.05
N VAL A 64 -14.37 -0.10 -0.44
CA VAL A 64 -15.58 0.50 0.14
C VAL A 64 -16.77 -0.44 0.00
N GLY A 65 -16.95 -1.07 -1.16
CA GLY A 65 -18.02 -2.02 -1.41
C GLY A 65 -17.95 -3.23 -0.47
N ILE A 66 -16.80 -3.87 -0.31
CA ILE A 66 -16.61 -4.97 0.64
C ILE A 66 -16.90 -4.50 2.08
N SER A 67 -16.37 -3.34 2.47
CA SER A 67 -16.55 -2.80 3.82
C SER A 67 -17.98 -2.32 4.11
N SER A 68 -18.83 -2.19 3.10
CA SER A 68 -20.25 -1.84 3.26
C SER A 68 -21.13 -3.04 3.67
N HIS A 69 -20.61 -4.26 3.62
CA HIS A 69 -21.32 -5.44 4.12
C HIS A 69 -21.36 -5.47 5.65
N SER A 70 -22.22 -6.31 6.23
CA SER A 70 -22.21 -6.54 7.68
C SER A 70 -20.89 -7.17 8.14
N LEU A 71 -20.47 -6.86 9.37
CA LEU A 71 -19.22 -7.40 9.95
C LEU A 71 -19.10 -8.92 9.82
N SER A 72 -20.21 -9.65 9.97
CA SER A 72 -20.24 -11.11 9.85
C SER A 72 -20.11 -11.60 8.41
N ALA A 73 -20.52 -10.81 7.42
CA ALA A 73 -20.44 -11.17 6.00
C ALA A 73 -19.06 -10.86 5.38
N ILE A 74 -18.36 -9.84 5.86
CA ILE A 74 -17.06 -9.39 5.33
C ILE A 74 -16.06 -10.53 5.15
N PRO A 75 -15.83 -11.45 6.11
CA PRO A 75 -14.88 -12.55 5.92
C PRO A 75 -15.25 -13.49 4.76
N GLY A 76 -16.54 -13.73 4.55
CA GLY A 76 -17.05 -14.54 3.43
C GLY A 76 -16.83 -13.85 2.08
N VAL A 77 -17.10 -12.55 1.99
CA VAL A 77 -16.84 -11.74 0.78
C VAL A 77 -15.35 -11.69 0.48
N LEU A 78 -14.51 -11.48 1.49
CA LEU A 78 -13.05 -11.45 1.34
C LEU A 78 -12.47 -12.80 0.89
N ARG A 79 -13.09 -13.92 1.28
CA ARG A 79 -12.71 -15.23 0.76
C ARG A 79 -12.85 -15.31 -0.77
N MET A 80 -13.83 -14.61 -1.34
CA MET A 80 -14.04 -14.52 -2.79
C MET A 80 -13.15 -13.45 -3.45
N ASP A 81 -12.89 -12.34 -2.75
CA ASP A 81 -12.03 -11.25 -3.24
C ASP A 81 -10.54 -11.63 -3.24
N GLY A 82 -10.05 -12.33 -2.23
CA GLY A 82 -8.65 -12.71 -2.11
C GLY A 82 -7.83 -11.89 -1.13
N SER A 83 -8.42 -10.93 -0.43
CA SER A 83 -7.75 -10.04 0.52
C SER A 83 -7.91 -10.49 1.97
N PRO A 84 -6.93 -10.22 2.87
CA PRO A 84 -7.07 -10.40 4.31
C PRO A 84 -7.97 -9.35 4.96
N PRO A 85 -8.54 -9.61 6.18
CA PRO A 85 -9.72 -8.88 6.67
C PRO A 85 -9.46 -7.58 7.45
N LEU A 86 -8.26 -7.36 8.02
CA LEU A 86 -8.07 -6.33 9.06
C LEU A 86 -8.49 -4.94 8.60
N PHE A 87 -7.99 -4.49 7.45
CA PHE A 87 -8.29 -3.14 6.97
C PHE A 87 -9.78 -2.95 6.68
N TYR A 88 -10.44 -3.94 6.08
CA TYR A 88 -11.86 -3.89 5.73
C TYR A 88 -12.77 -3.85 6.96
N LEU A 89 -12.44 -4.61 8.01
CA LEU A 89 -13.16 -4.57 9.28
C LEU A 89 -13.01 -3.22 9.99
N VAL A 90 -11.78 -2.67 10.00
CA VAL A 90 -11.52 -1.33 10.56
C VAL A 90 -12.24 -0.26 9.74
N LEU A 91 -12.22 -0.37 8.41
CA LEU A 91 -12.91 0.57 7.53
C LEU A 91 -14.44 0.48 7.69
N HIS A 92 -15.01 -0.72 7.86
CA HIS A 92 -16.44 -0.88 8.14
C HIS A 92 -16.87 -0.08 9.39
N VAL A 93 -16.12 -0.26 10.50
CA VAL A 93 -16.38 0.50 11.74
C VAL A 93 -16.19 1.99 11.52
N TRP A 94 -15.16 2.40 10.79
CA TRP A 94 -14.93 3.80 10.44
C TRP A 94 -16.07 4.40 9.62
N MET A 95 -16.52 3.70 8.58
CA MET A 95 -17.62 4.12 7.72
C MET A 95 -18.96 4.21 8.48
N SER A 96 -19.19 3.34 9.45
CA SER A 96 -20.39 3.42 10.30
C SER A 96 -20.45 4.69 11.16
N MET A 97 -19.29 5.30 11.47
CA MET A 97 -19.19 6.52 12.27
C MET A 97 -19.11 7.80 11.44
N PHE A 98 -18.41 7.75 10.29
CA PHE A 98 -18.05 8.94 9.50
C PHE A 98 -18.61 8.93 8.08
N GLY A 99 -19.33 7.88 7.68
CA GLY A 99 -19.85 7.72 6.33
C GLY A 99 -18.81 7.15 5.35
N ASN A 100 -19.25 6.95 4.11
CA ASN A 100 -18.50 6.27 3.05
C ASN A 100 -18.01 7.22 1.94
N SER A 101 -18.05 8.55 2.15
CA SER A 101 -17.52 9.50 1.19
C SER A 101 -16.01 9.34 1.01
N GLU A 102 -15.48 9.82 -0.12
CA GLU A 102 -14.06 9.75 -0.42
C GLU A 102 -13.21 10.39 0.69
N VAL A 103 -13.61 11.59 1.15
CA VAL A 103 -12.90 12.29 2.24
C VAL A 103 -12.93 11.47 3.52
N ALA A 104 -14.09 10.93 3.89
CA ALA A 104 -14.23 10.15 5.12
C ALA A 104 -13.32 8.91 5.10
N THR A 105 -13.35 8.14 4.02
CA THR A 105 -12.58 6.88 3.92
C THR A 105 -11.08 7.11 3.72
N HIS A 106 -10.68 8.13 2.94
CA HIS A 106 -9.27 8.54 2.83
C HIS A 106 -8.70 9.01 4.17
N THR A 107 -9.52 9.65 5.02
CA THR A 107 -9.07 10.12 6.34
C THR A 107 -8.61 8.97 7.24
N LEU A 108 -9.18 7.78 7.13
CA LEU A 108 -8.68 6.60 7.86
C LEU A 108 -7.24 6.26 7.43
N ALA A 109 -6.97 6.22 6.12
CA ALA A 109 -5.62 5.96 5.60
C ALA A 109 -4.65 7.10 5.97
N LEU A 110 -5.13 8.36 5.97
CA LEU A 110 -4.37 9.52 6.43
C LEU A 110 -3.95 9.37 7.89
N LEU A 111 -4.84 8.94 8.79
CA LEU A 111 -4.51 8.74 10.20
C LEU A 111 -3.37 7.72 10.38
N PHE A 112 -3.42 6.59 9.70
CA PHE A 112 -2.32 5.62 9.74
C PHE A 112 -1.02 6.20 9.19
N GLY A 113 -1.08 6.95 8.10
CA GLY A 113 0.07 7.63 7.55
C GLY A 113 0.64 8.69 8.50
N MET A 114 -0.21 9.45 9.19
CA MET A 114 0.22 10.46 10.17
C MET A 114 0.89 9.83 11.40
N LEU A 115 0.41 8.68 11.87
CA LEU A 115 1.01 7.96 12.99
C LEU A 115 2.45 7.49 12.69
N THR A 116 2.84 7.34 11.43
CA THR A 116 4.22 6.98 11.07
C THR A 116 5.24 8.05 11.50
N VAL A 117 4.83 9.32 11.62
CA VAL A 117 5.73 10.43 11.98
C VAL A 117 6.18 10.34 13.44
N PRO A 118 5.29 10.33 14.45
CA PRO A 118 5.69 10.18 15.84
C PRO A 118 6.31 8.80 16.13
N VAL A 119 5.82 7.74 15.51
CA VAL A 119 6.41 6.39 15.67
C VAL A 119 7.80 6.34 15.02
N GLY A 120 8.05 7.00 13.90
CA GLY A 120 9.35 7.14 13.27
C GLY A 120 10.35 7.93 14.13
N LEU A 121 9.87 9.02 14.77
CA LEU A 121 10.66 9.75 15.77
C LEU A 121 11.09 8.83 16.92
N TRP A 122 10.14 8.11 17.51
CA TRP A 122 10.38 7.18 18.60
C TRP A 122 11.35 6.06 18.19
N ALA A 123 11.10 5.39 17.06
CA ALA A 123 11.93 4.30 16.58
C ALA A 123 13.37 4.76 16.29
N GLY A 124 13.53 5.84 15.52
CA GLY A 124 14.86 6.39 15.22
C GLY A 124 15.61 6.86 16.46
N TRP A 125 14.91 7.50 17.41
CA TRP A 125 15.52 7.97 18.64
C TRP A 125 15.93 6.82 19.55
N SER A 126 15.04 5.86 19.78
CA SER A 126 15.30 4.74 20.70
C SER A 126 16.31 3.72 20.16
N LEU A 127 16.51 3.69 18.83
CA LEU A 127 17.45 2.80 18.15
C LEU A 127 18.81 3.46 17.88
N PHE A 128 18.85 4.74 17.51
CA PHE A 128 20.06 5.37 16.99
C PHE A 128 20.39 6.72 17.65
N GLY A 129 19.56 7.17 18.57
CA GLY A 129 19.71 8.43 19.28
C GLY A 129 18.88 9.58 18.68
N LYS A 130 18.79 10.68 19.42
CA LYS A 130 17.90 11.81 19.18
C LYS A 130 17.98 12.38 17.75
N ARG A 131 19.20 12.60 17.25
CA ARG A 131 19.41 13.15 15.92
C ARG A 131 18.82 12.27 14.82
N ALA A 132 19.05 10.97 14.91
CA ALA A 132 18.49 10.01 13.96
C ALA A 132 16.96 9.95 14.08
N GLY A 133 16.40 10.06 15.30
CA GLY A 133 14.96 10.15 15.51
C GLY A 133 14.33 11.35 14.82
N MET A 134 14.94 12.55 14.97
CA MET A 134 14.45 13.75 14.30
C MET A 134 14.52 13.63 12.77
N MET A 135 15.62 13.07 12.23
CA MET A 135 15.76 12.83 10.79
C MET A 135 14.75 11.79 10.30
N ALA A 136 14.51 10.72 11.07
CA ALA A 136 13.48 9.74 10.76
C ALA A 136 12.08 10.39 10.69
N ALA A 137 11.72 11.20 11.69
CA ALA A 137 10.45 11.91 11.69
C ALA A 137 10.27 12.76 10.42
N VAL A 138 11.31 13.48 9.99
CA VAL A 138 11.28 14.27 8.74
C VAL A 138 11.10 13.35 7.53
N LEU A 139 11.88 12.27 7.41
CA LEU A 139 11.76 11.35 6.28
C LEU A 139 10.37 10.70 6.23
N PHE A 140 9.80 10.31 7.37
CA PHE A 140 8.42 9.78 7.41
C PHE A 140 7.37 10.85 7.08
N ALA A 141 7.55 12.09 7.52
CA ALA A 141 6.62 13.19 7.25
C ALA A 141 6.58 13.56 5.75
N PHE A 142 7.72 13.53 5.07
CA PHE A 142 7.85 13.89 3.66
C PHE A 142 7.87 12.68 2.71
N SER A 143 7.75 11.45 3.21
CA SER A 143 7.77 10.25 2.37
C SER A 143 6.73 10.32 1.25
N ALA A 144 7.18 10.26 0.01
CA ALA A 144 6.32 10.26 -1.16
C ALA A 144 5.37 9.04 -1.15
N PHE A 145 5.89 7.86 -0.81
CA PHE A 145 5.11 6.63 -0.70
C PHE A 145 3.97 6.78 0.32
N ILE A 146 4.29 7.19 1.56
CA ILE A 146 3.27 7.34 2.60
C ILE A 146 2.28 8.46 2.24
N THR A 147 2.75 9.55 1.63
CA THR A 147 1.89 10.66 1.18
C THR A 147 0.88 10.20 0.13
N GLN A 148 1.30 9.44 -0.86
CA GLN A 148 0.42 8.87 -1.88
C GLN A 148 -0.64 7.99 -1.24
N TYR A 149 -0.24 6.99 -0.46
CA TYR A 149 -1.16 6.00 0.11
C TYR A 149 -1.93 6.50 1.34
N SER A 150 -1.63 7.68 1.86
CA SER A 150 -2.48 8.37 2.85
C SER A 150 -3.74 9.01 2.22
N GLN A 151 -3.83 9.08 0.90
CA GLN A 151 -4.93 9.65 0.13
C GLN A 151 -5.66 8.58 -0.69
N GLU A 152 -5.52 7.31 -0.28
CA GLU A 152 -6.20 6.16 -0.89
C GLU A 152 -6.91 5.34 0.18
N THR A 153 -8.14 4.95 -0.08
CA THR A 153 -8.92 4.04 0.79
C THR A 153 -8.40 2.61 0.63
N ARG A 154 -7.09 2.43 0.94
CA ARG A 154 -6.38 1.15 0.84
C ARG A 154 -5.48 0.95 2.06
N MET A 155 -5.13 -0.27 2.31
CA MET A 155 -4.40 -0.74 3.49
C MET A 155 -2.92 -0.32 3.56
N TYR A 156 -2.35 0.36 2.56
CA TYR A 156 -0.89 0.51 2.43
C TYR A 156 -0.28 1.44 3.47
N SER A 157 -0.98 2.48 3.92
CA SER A 157 -0.54 3.34 5.04
C SER A 157 -0.50 2.56 6.37
N LEU A 158 -1.49 1.69 6.62
CA LEU A 158 -1.49 0.78 7.76
C LEU A 158 -0.33 -0.21 7.68
N MET A 159 -0.08 -0.77 6.50
CA MET A 159 1.06 -1.68 6.27
C MET A 159 2.41 -1.01 6.54
N ALA A 160 2.58 0.25 6.13
CA ALA A 160 3.80 1.02 6.40
C ALA A 160 3.99 1.28 7.90
N LEU A 161 2.91 1.62 8.63
CA LEU A 161 2.93 1.78 10.09
C LEU A 161 3.26 0.47 10.81
N LEU A 162 2.60 -0.62 10.44
CA LEU A 162 2.87 -1.94 11.02
C LEU A 162 4.28 -2.43 10.70
N GLY A 163 4.78 -2.18 9.48
CA GLY A 163 6.16 -2.46 9.08
C GLY A 163 7.18 -1.67 9.91
N LEU A 164 6.85 -0.41 10.27
CA LEU A 164 7.69 0.40 11.18
C LEU A 164 7.72 -0.17 12.59
N LEU A 165 6.57 -0.55 13.14
CA LEU A 165 6.47 -1.19 14.45
C LEU A 165 7.19 -2.55 14.47
N ALA A 166 7.02 -3.37 13.42
CA ALA A 166 7.70 -4.64 13.28
C ALA A 166 9.21 -4.47 13.18
N THR A 167 9.70 -3.51 12.37
CA THR A 167 11.14 -3.22 12.24
C THR A 167 11.74 -2.77 13.57
N ALA A 168 11.08 -1.82 14.26
CA ALA A 168 11.52 -1.38 15.59
C ALA A 168 11.46 -2.51 16.61
N GLY A 169 10.38 -3.31 16.60
CA GLY A 169 10.20 -4.49 17.44
C GLY A 169 11.31 -5.51 17.22
N PHE A 170 11.65 -5.83 15.96
CA PHE A 170 12.73 -6.73 15.59
C PHE A 170 14.09 -6.23 16.13
N LEU A 171 14.45 -4.99 15.85
CA LEU A 171 15.74 -4.44 16.27
C LEU A 171 15.85 -4.34 17.79
N HIS A 172 14.84 -3.84 18.49
CA HIS A 172 14.83 -3.81 19.94
C HIS A 172 14.80 -5.22 20.57
N GLY A 173 13.99 -6.13 20.02
CA GLY A 173 13.84 -7.48 20.52
C GLY A 173 15.12 -8.31 20.36
N PHE A 174 15.67 -8.36 19.14
CA PHE A 174 16.73 -9.30 18.79
C PHE A 174 18.12 -8.68 18.78
N VAL A 175 18.29 -7.39 18.41
CA VAL A 175 19.62 -6.76 18.46
C VAL A 175 19.91 -6.17 19.84
N TYR A 176 18.93 -5.42 20.44
CA TYR A 176 19.05 -4.87 21.80
C TYR A 176 18.73 -5.88 22.90
N ARG A 177 18.19 -7.08 22.54
CA ARG A 177 17.81 -8.14 23.49
C ARG A 177 16.77 -7.69 24.52
N ARG A 178 15.84 -6.80 24.12
CA ARG A 178 14.75 -6.28 24.97
C ARG A 178 13.48 -7.10 24.73
N ARG A 179 13.27 -8.15 25.48
CA ARG A 179 12.25 -9.20 25.27
C ARG A 179 10.82 -8.66 25.07
N LYS A 180 10.43 -7.56 25.73
CA LYS A 180 9.11 -6.93 25.52
C LYS A 180 8.84 -6.52 24.07
N TYR A 181 9.86 -6.21 23.29
CA TYR A 181 9.74 -5.83 21.89
C TYR A 181 9.63 -7.03 20.94
N VAL A 182 9.94 -8.24 21.42
CA VAL A 182 9.69 -9.48 20.67
C VAL A 182 8.17 -9.66 20.49
N VAL A 183 7.39 -9.34 21.53
CA VAL A 183 5.92 -9.35 21.48
C VAL A 183 5.42 -8.28 20.48
N LEU A 184 5.99 -7.07 20.51
CA LEU A 184 5.65 -6.02 19.54
C LEU A 184 5.88 -6.50 18.10
N PHE A 185 7.01 -7.15 17.85
CA PHE A 185 7.28 -7.73 16.52
C PHE A 185 6.24 -8.80 16.14
N ALA A 186 5.97 -9.76 17.04
CA ALA A 186 5.01 -10.85 16.78
C ALA A 186 3.61 -10.32 16.43
N VAL A 187 3.12 -9.39 17.24
CA VAL A 187 1.79 -8.77 17.03
C VAL A 187 1.77 -7.96 15.73
N SER A 188 2.79 -7.13 15.50
CA SER A 188 2.86 -6.32 14.26
C SER A 188 2.94 -7.21 13.02
N GLN A 189 3.71 -8.30 13.06
CA GLN A 189 3.80 -9.26 11.97
C GLN A 189 2.46 -9.97 11.71
N ALA A 190 1.76 -10.38 12.75
CA ALA A 190 0.43 -10.99 12.62
C ALA A 190 -0.59 -10.00 12.03
N LEU A 191 -0.61 -8.75 12.52
CA LEU A 191 -1.49 -7.70 11.99
C LEU A 191 -1.17 -7.36 10.53
N MET A 192 0.12 -7.37 10.14
CA MET A 192 0.49 -7.23 8.73
C MET A 192 -0.06 -8.37 7.87
N LEU A 193 0.00 -9.63 8.35
CA LEU A 193 -0.57 -10.79 7.65
C LEU A 193 -2.10 -10.66 7.49
N TYR A 194 -2.79 -10.16 8.51
CA TYR A 194 -4.22 -9.84 8.44
C TYR A 194 -4.53 -8.62 7.57
N THR A 195 -3.52 -7.84 7.20
CA THR A 195 -3.69 -6.65 6.34
C THR A 195 -3.38 -6.96 4.88
N HIS A 196 -2.31 -7.72 4.59
CA HIS A 196 -1.90 -8.06 3.23
C HIS A 196 -1.01 -9.31 3.20
N ALA A 197 -1.28 -10.24 2.29
CA ALA A 197 -0.54 -11.51 2.17
C ALA A 197 0.97 -11.33 1.92
N TRP A 198 1.40 -10.21 1.30
CA TRP A 198 2.80 -9.89 1.05
C TRP A 198 3.63 -9.67 2.32
N ALA A 199 3.00 -9.53 3.48
CA ALA A 199 3.69 -9.57 4.78
C ALA A 199 4.46 -10.89 5.03
N LEU A 200 4.12 -11.98 4.32
CA LEU A 200 4.88 -13.23 4.35
C LEU A 200 6.33 -13.03 3.88
N PHE A 201 6.55 -12.23 2.83
CA PHE A 201 7.91 -11.97 2.34
C PHE A 201 8.72 -11.14 3.33
N TYR A 202 8.10 -10.18 4.03
CA TYR A 202 8.74 -9.46 5.11
C TYR A 202 9.08 -10.40 6.28
N GLY A 203 8.15 -11.27 6.67
CA GLY A 203 8.37 -12.30 7.67
C GLY A 203 9.53 -13.23 7.32
N ALA A 204 9.58 -13.72 6.07
CA ALA A 204 10.67 -14.56 5.58
C ALA A 204 12.03 -13.82 5.58
N GLY A 205 12.06 -12.57 5.09
CA GLY A 205 13.26 -11.74 5.09
C GLY A 205 13.79 -11.48 6.50
N SER A 206 12.88 -11.17 7.45
CA SER A 206 13.23 -10.98 8.86
C SER A 206 13.68 -12.27 9.55
N LEU A 207 13.13 -13.43 9.17
CA LEU A 207 13.56 -14.72 9.70
C LEU A 207 15.01 -15.04 9.28
N VAL A 208 15.37 -14.80 8.02
CA VAL A 208 16.76 -14.98 7.57
C VAL A 208 17.70 -14.00 8.29
N ALA A 209 17.28 -12.74 8.46
CA ALA A 209 18.02 -11.76 9.25
C ALA A 209 18.24 -12.25 10.69
N LEU A 210 17.22 -12.87 11.29
CA LEU A 210 17.29 -13.48 12.62
C LEU A 210 18.29 -14.65 12.66
N VAL A 211 18.31 -15.52 11.66
CA VAL A 211 19.27 -16.62 11.55
C VAL A 211 20.71 -16.07 11.45
N ILE A 212 20.92 -15.00 10.69
CA ILE A 212 22.23 -14.33 10.62
C ILE A 212 22.65 -13.81 12.01
N LEU A 213 21.74 -13.11 12.72
CA LEU A 213 22.00 -12.64 14.09
C LEU A 213 22.34 -13.78 15.06
N TYR A 214 21.59 -14.88 14.98
CA TYR A 214 21.84 -16.06 15.79
C TYR A 214 23.25 -16.63 15.56
N ARG A 215 23.70 -16.74 14.29
CA ARG A 215 25.03 -17.27 13.92
C ARG A 215 26.19 -16.42 14.46
N ILE A 216 25.99 -15.09 14.54
CA ILE A 216 27.00 -14.15 15.05
C ILE A 216 26.87 -13.87 16.55
N SER A 217 25.89 -14.47 17.25
CA SER A 217 25.67 -14.30 18.68
C SER A 217 26.48 -15.27 19.50
N ASP A 218 26.86 -14.86 20.72
CA ASP A 218 27.61 -15.66 21.65
C ASP A 218 26.83 -16.91 22.11
N GLU A 219 27.52 -18.01 22.37
CA GLU A 219 26.90 -19.29 22.69
C GLU A 219 26.02 -19.23 23.94
N ALA A 220 26.44 -18.49 24.96
CA ALA A 220 25.67 -18.28 26.20
C ALA A 220 24.29 -17.68 25.97
N THR A 221 24.13 -16.84 24.93
CA THR A 221 22.87 -16.13 24.61
C THR A 221 21.96 -16.91 23.65
N ARG A 222 22.47 -17.98 23.00
CA ARG A 222 21.74 -18.71 21.94
C ARG A 222 20.45 -19.37 22.41
N LYS A 223 20.40 -19.92 23.63
CA LYS A 223 19.21 -20.57 24.17
C LYS A 223 18.05 -19.58 24.33
N ASP A 224 18.30 -18.38 24.86
CA ASP A 224 17.29 -17.35 25.02
C ASP A 224 16.92 -16.73 23.67
N PHE A 225 17.86 -16.68 22.74
CA PHE A 225 17.59 -16.25 21.38
C PHE A 225 16.57 -17.15 20.68
N ILE A 226 16.71 -18.49 20.82
CA ILE A 226 15.76 -19.45 20.25
C ILE A 226 14.38 -19.29 20.89
N LYS A 227 14.28 -19.14 22.23
CA LYS A 227 13.00 -18.91 22.92
C LYS A 227 12.29 -17.66 22.39
N ASP A 228 13.04 -16.58 22.24
CA ASP A 228 12.52 -15.31 21.72
C ASP A 228 12.11 -15.43 20.24
N ALA A 229 12.87 -16.19 19.43
CA ALA A 229 12.54 -16.48 18.04
C ALA A 229 11.24 -17.30 17.93
N VAL A 230 11.10 -18.35 18.74
CA VAL A 230 9.87 -19.15 18.81
C VAL A 230 8.68 -18.27 19.24
N LEU A 231 8.83 -17.47 20.30
CA LEU A 231 7.78 -16.55 20.75
C LEU A 231 7.36 -15.60 19.61
N ALA A 232 8.30 -15.06 18.86
CA ALA A 232 8.03 -14.13 17.78
C ALA A 232 7.27 -14.76 16.60
N TYR A 233 7.83 -15.81 16.02
CA TYR A 233 7.33 -16.37 14.76
C TYR A 233 6.20 -17.36 14.96
N VAL A 234 6.30 -18.24 15.97
CA VAL A 234 5.18 -19.13 16.33
C VAL A 234 4.03 -18.31 16.91
N GLY A 235 4.33 -17.29 17.74
CA GLY A 235 3.31 -16.38 18.25
C GLY A 235 2.57 -15.63 17.13
N ALA A 236 3.29 -15.10 16.14
CA ALA A 236 2.67 -14.48 14.96
C ALA A 236 1.83 -15.48 14.16
N GLY A 237 2.33 -16.72 13.98
CA GLY A 237 1.60 -17.79 13.29
C GLY A 237 0.33 -18.21 14.02
N VAL A 238 0.38 -18.37 15.34
CA VAL A 238 -0.80 -18.70 16.18
C VAL A 238 -1.83 -17.59 16.11
N LEU A 239 -1.43 -16.32 16.18
CA LEU A 239 -2.34 -15.19 16.03
C LEU A 239 -2.99 -15.17 14.63
N PHE A 240 -2.30 -15.60 13.59
CA PHE A 240 -2.82 -15.63 12.22
C PHE A 240 -3.64 -16.91 11.91
N LEU A 241 -3.58 -17.93 12.76
CA LEU A 241 -4.21 -19.24 12.54
C LEU A 241 -5.71 -19.16 12.15
N PRO A 242 -6.54 -18.27 12.74
CA PRO A 242 -7.96 -18.14 12.36
C PRO A 242 -8.18 -17.83 10.87
N TRP A 243 -7.24 -17.15 10.21
CA TRP A 243 -7.36 -16.79 8.78
C TRP A 243 -6.70 -17.81 7.84
N VAL A 244 -5.87 -18.72 8.33
CA VAL A 244 -5.13 -19.69 7.52
C VAL A 244 -6.04 -20.48 6.56
N PRO A 245 -7.23 -20.99 6.94
CA PRO A 245 -8.10 -21.69 6.01
C PRO A 245 -8.53 -20.83 4.81
N ASN A 246 -8.86 -19.57 5.04
CA ASN A 246 -9.20 -18.62 3.98
C ASN A 246 -7.97 -18.29 3.12
N PHE A 247 -6.82 -18.06 3.75
CA PHE A 247 -5.57 -17.78 3.04
C PHE A 247 -5.17 -18.93 2.10
N LEU A 248 -5.25 -20.19 2.54
CA LEU A 248 -4.97 -21.36 1.70
C LEU A 248 -5.95 -21.47 0.54
N PHE A 249 -7.24 -21.25 0.79
CA PHE A 249 -8.25 -21.21 -0.27
C PHE A 249 -7.95 -20.11 -1.29
N GLN A 250 -7.68 -18.89 -0.82
CA GLN A 250 -7.39 -17.73 -1.66
C GLN A 250 -6.15 -17.98 -2.54
N SER A 251 -5.08 -18.55 -1.98
CA SER A 251 -3.82 -18.80 -2.70
C SER A 251 -3.98 -19.71 -3.93
N THR A 252 -5.02 -20.54 -3.95
CA THR A 252 -5.29 -21.49 -5.04
C THR A 252 -6.42 -21.09 -5.97
N HIS A 253 -7.33 -20.21 -5.52
CA HIS A 253 -8.56 -19.89 -6.27
C HIS A 253 -8.69 -18.43 -6.71
N THR A 254 -8.01 -17.49 -6.02
CA THR A 254 -8.16 -16.05 -6.30
C THR A 254 -6.90 -15.41 -6.87
N ALA A 255 -6.01 -16.19 -7.47
CA ALA A 255 -4.82 -15.68 -8.12
C ALA A 255 -5.20 -14.66 -9.21
N ALA A 256 -4.60 -13.48 -9.12
CA ALA A 256 -4.91 -12.35 -9.95
C ALA A 256 -3.96 -12.26 -11.14
N PRO A 257 -4.41 -12.57 -12.35
CA PRO A 257 -3.54 -12.66 -13.54
C PRO A 257 -3.45 -11.32 -14.29
N TRP A 258 -3.53 -10.18 -13.58
CA TRP A 258 -3.47 -8.85 -14.20
C TRP A 258 -2.05 -8.28 -14.34
N ASP A 259 -1.04 -8.91 -13.75
CA ASP A 259 0.35 -8.44 -13.82
C ASP A 259 1.21 -9.42 -14.63
N SER A 260 2.36 -8.93 -15.08
CA SER A 260 3.40 -9.71 -15.76
C SER A 260 4.59 -9.95 -14.82
N ALA A 261 5.44 -10.95 -15.16
CA ALA A 261 6.64 -11.20 -14.39
C ALA A 261 7.56 -9.95 -14.37
N PRO A 262 8.14 -9.59 -13.21
CA PRO A 262 8.94 -8.39 -13.08
C PRO A 262 10.25 -8.49 -13.85
N ARG A 263 10.67 -7.39 -14.50
CA ARG A 263 12.00 -7.31 -15.13
C ARG A 263 13.11 -7.38 -14.08
N PHE A 264 14.31 -7.74 -14.49
CA PHE A 264 15.47 -7.83 -13.58
C PHE A 264 15.74 -6.53 -12.79
N GLY A 265 15.57 -5.36 -13.42
CA GLY A 265 15.74 -4.05 -12.77
C GLY A 265 14.59 -3.58 -11.86
N ALA A 266 13.48 -4.32 -11.80
CA ALA A 266 12.28 -3.90 -11.06
C ALA A 266 12.52 -3.63 -9.55
N PRO A 267 13.36 -4.38 -8.81
CA PRO A 267 13.68 -4.08 -7.41
C PRO A 267 14.39 -2.73 -7.23
N VAL A 268 15.28 -2.36 -8.14
CA VAL A 268 15.99 -1.06 -8.09
C VAL A 268 15.03 0.08 -8.39
N GLN A 269 14.20 -0.07 -9.42
CA GLN A 269 13.19 0.93 -9.76
C GLN A 269 12.20 1.14 -8.61
N LEU A 270 11.76 0.06 -7.96
CA LEU A 270 10.87 0.14 -6.82
C LEU A 270 11.50 0.91 -5.65
N SER A 271 12.78 0.65 -5.33
CA SER A 271 13.49 1.35 -4.26
C SER A 271 13.56 2.86 -4.52
N ARG A 272 13.76 3.28 -5.77
CA ARG A 272 13.72 4.69 -6.19
C ARG A 272 12.32 5.29 -6.03
N ASN A 273 11.28 4.56 -6.41
CA ASN A 273 9.90 5.00 -6.26
C ASN A 273 9.50 5.18 -4.79
N ILE A 274 9.92 4.26 -3.91
CA ILE A 274 9.69 4.35 -2.45
C ILE A 274 10.30 5.62 -1.88
N MET A 275 11.49 5.99 -2.34
CA MET A 275 12.19 7.21 -1.88
C MET A 275 11.63 8.51 -2.45
N GLY A 276 10.82 8.46 -3.51
CA GLY A 276 10.24 9.64 -4.16
C GLY A 276 10.99 10.09 -5.42
N GLY A 277 11.67 9.16 -6.09
CA GLY A 277 12.36 9.36 -7.36
C GLY A 277 13.87 9.49 -7.26
N ASP A 278 14.51 9.61 -8.42
CA ASP A 278 15.97 9.52 -8.54
C ASP A 278 16.73 10.61 -7.78
N ARG A 279 16.24 11.86 -7.79
CA ARG A 279 16.90 12.99 -7.11
C ARG A 279 16.93 12.80 -5.60
N VAL A 280 15.80 12.41 -5.01
CA VAL A 280 15.68 12.14 -3.57
C VAL A 280 16.52 10.93 -3.20
N THR A 281 16.42 9.85 -3.96
CA THR A 281 17.19 8.62 -3.75
C THR A 281 18.69 8.92 -3.78
N THR A 282 19.17 9.69 -4.74
CA THR A 282 20.60 10.04 -4.87
C THR A 282 21.06 10.89 -3.69
N ALA A 283 20.30 11.96 -3.32
CA ALA A 283 20.67 12.82 -2.20
C ALA A 283 20.75 12.05 -0.88
N VAL A 284 19.72 11.23 -0.59
CA VAL A 284 19.69 10.40 0.62
C VAL A 284 20.77 9.34 0.60
N ALA A 285 20.99 8.66 -0.53
CA ALA A 285 21.97 7.60 -0.65
C ALA A 285 23.40 8.13 -0.43
N ILE A 286 23.77 9.27 -1.03
CA ILE A 286 25.09 9.89 -0.82
C ILE A 286 25.28 10.20 0.67
N GLY A 287 24.33 10.91 1.29
CA GLY A 287 24.43 11.26 2.71
C GLY A 287 24.48 10.03 3.63
N ALA A 288 23.63 9.03 3.38
CA ALA A 288 23.58 7.82 4.18
C ALA A 288 24.84 6.95 4.01
N VAL A 289 25.32 6.75 2.79
CA VAL A 289 26.55 5.97 2.53
C VAL A 289 27.76 6.61 3.18
N ILE A 290 27.91 7.94 3.09
CA ILE A 290 29.01 8.66 3.79
C ILE A 290 28.94 8.40 5.31
N GLY A 291 27.75 8.49 5.91
CA GLY A 291 27.59 8.27 7.34
C GLY A 291 27.76 6.83 7.80
N LEU A 292 27.57 5.84 6.91
CA LEU A 292 27.68 4.43 7.23
C LEU A 292 28.98 3.77 6.73
N SER A 293 29.82 4.51 5.99
CA SER A 293 31.01 3.99 5.31
C SER A 293 31.99 3.32 6.29
N ASP A 294 32.17 3.89 7.47
CA ASP A 294 33.05 3.32 8.50
C ASP A 294 32.54 1.97 9.03
N LEU A 295 31.22 1.77 9.11
CA LEU A 295 30.60 0.53 9.52
C LEU A 295 30.68 -0.56 8.43
N MET A 296 30.78 -0.15 7.15
CA MET A 296 30.91 -1.05 6.02
C MET A 296 32.33 -1.57 5.83
N VAL A 297 33.33 -0.68 5.97
CA VAL A 297 34.74 -0.94 5.58
C VAL A 297 35.57 -1.46 6.75
N ARG A 298 35.39 -0.95 7.97
CA ARG A 298 36.20 -1.35 9.13
C ARG A 298 35.81 -2.75 9.59
N ARG A 299 36.78 -3.48 10.20
CA ARG A 299 36.60 -4.78 10.90
C ARG A 299 35.44 -4.82 11.90
N GLY A 300 34.67 -3.75 11.97
CA GLY A 300 33.50 -3.48 12.80
C GLY A 300 32.19 -4.21 12.44
N ARG A 301 32.19 -5.22 11.56
CA ARG A 301 30.98 -6.06 11.32
C ARG A 301 30.40 -6.69 12.59
N ARG A 302 31.19 -6.75 13.67
CA ARG A 302 30.79 -7.24 14.98
C ARG A 302 30.30 -6.16 15.93
N THR A 303 30.44 -4.86 15.58
CA THR A 303 29.95 -3.78 16.43
C THR A 303 28.42 -3.80 16.47
N PHE A 304 27.87 -3.31 17.56
CA PHE A 304 26.43 -3.21 17.76
C PHE A 304 25.75 -2.39 16.65
N GLU A 305 26.32 -1.27 16.29
CA GLU A 305 25.82 -0.38 15.23
C GLU A 305 25.87 -1.04 13.85
N ALA A 306 26.93 -1.80 13.54
CA ALA A 306 27.00 -2.56 12.31
C ALA A 306 25.91 -3.63 12.23
N ARG A 307 25.58 -4.28 13.36
CA ARG A 307 24.45 -5.25 13.40
C ARG A 307 23.13 -4.55 13.06
N LEU A 308 22.85 -3.37 13.63
CA LEU A 308 21.65 -2.59 13.32
C LEU A 308 21.58 -2.25 11.82
N MET A 309 22.67 -1.71 11.26
CA MET A 309 22.79 -1.38 9.84
C MET A 309 22.52 -2.60 8.95
N TRP A 310 23.20 -3.73 9.25
CA TRP A 310 23.06 -4.94 8.42
C TRP A 310 21.65 -5.53 8.49
N MET A 311 20.96 -5.46 9.63
CA MET A 311 19.57 -5.92 9.72
C MET A 311 18.63 -5.03 8.90
N LEU A 312 18.83 -3.70 8.93
CA LEU A 312 18.06 -2.76 8.13
C LEU A 312 18.32 -2.90 6.62
N ILE A 313 19.46 -3.44 6.21
CA ILE A 313 19.76 -3.79 4.82
C ILE A 313 19.15 -5.15 4.47
N THR A 314 19.38 -6.15 5.31
CA THR A 314 19.02 -7.55 5.03
C THR A 314 17.51 -7.74 4.90
N ILE A 315 16.72 -7.19 5.84
CA ILE A 315 15.26 -7.37 5.85
C ILE A 315 14.63 -6.90 4.54
N PRO A 316 14.76 -5.63 4.10
CA PRO A 316 14.13 -5.18 2.86
C PRO A 316 14.71 -5.86 1.62
N THR A 317 16.04 -6.12 1.58
CA THR A 317 16.68 -6.78 0.44
C THR A 317 16.14 -8.19 0.23
N LEU A 318 16.03 -8.97 1.30
CA LEU A 318 15.49 -10.34 1.21
C LEU A 318 13.98 -10.35 0.97
N THR A 319 13.24 -9.39 1.52
CA THR A 319 11.82 -9.22 1.20
C THR A 319 11.63 -8.98 -0.30
N LEU A 320 12.42 -8.07 -0.89
CA LEU A 320 12.40 -7.81 -2.33
C LEU A 320 12.81 -9.03 -3.15
N LEU A 321 13.86 -9.73 -2.73
CA LEU A 321 14.34 -10.92 -3.43
C LEU A 321 13.30 -12.03 -3.45
N PHE A 322 12.70 -12.35 -2.30
CA PHE A 322 11.70 -13.41 -2.20
C PHE A 322 10.43 -13.06 -2.98
N ALA A 323 9.97 -11.82 -2.89
CA ALA A 323 8.83 -11.34 -3.66
C ALA A 323 9.12 -11.34 -5.17
N TRP A 324 10.33 -10.96 -5.58
CA TRP A 324 10.77 -10.99 -6.98
C TRP A 324 10.79 -12.42 -7.53
N LEU A 325 11.38 -13.36 -6.80
CA LEU A 325 11.39 -14.77 -7.17
C LEU A 325 9.96 -15.35 -7.26
N ALA A 326 9.12 -15.10 -6.25
CA ALA A 326 7.73 -15.56 -6.25
C ALA A 326 6.92 -14.99 -7.41
N SER A 327 7.16 -13.72 -7.79
CA SER A 327 6.47 -13.06 -8.90
C SER A 327 6.86 -13.60 -10.29
N HIS A 328 7.89 -14.43 -10.41
CA HIS A 328 8.18 -15.19 -11.63
C HIS A 328 7.35 -16.47 -11.73
N VAL A 329 6.87 -16.99 -10.61
CA VAL A 329 5.98 -18.16 -10.56
C VAL A 329 4.51 -17.73 -10.67
N THR A 330 4.14 -16.72 -9.86
CA THR A 330 2.80 -16.12 -9.87
C THR A 330 2.96 -14.60 -9.99
N PRO A 331 2.82 -14.04 -11.20
CA PRO A 331 3.04 -12.61 -11.43
C PRO A 331 2.15 -11.73 -10.58
N ALA A 332 2.76 -10.92 -9.70
CA ALA A 332 2.07 -10.00 -8.81
C ALA A 332 3.01 -8.89 -8.30
N TRP A 333 3.92 -8.39 -9.14
CA TRP A 333 4.89 -7.36 -8.77
C TRP A 333 4.26 -5.96 -8.80
N VAL A 334 3.63 -5.58 -7.70
CA VAL A 334 2.94 -4.28 -7.59
C VAL A 334 3.63 -3.40 -6.55
N PRO A 335 4.08 -2.17 -6.90
CA PRO A 335 4.86 -1.31 -6.00
C PRO A 335 4.26 -1.08 -4.61
N ARG A 336 2.94 -0.94 -4.53
CA ARG A 336 2.21 -0.70 -3.28
C ARG A 336 2.26 -1.87 -2.29
N TYR A 337 2.47 -3.10 -2.75
CA TYR A 337 2.56 -4.29 -1.89
C TYR A 337 3.81 -4.30 -1.01
N PHE A 338 4.80 -3.46 -1.35
CA PHE A 338 6.05 -3.33 -0.60
C PHE A 338 6.00 -2.31 0.54
N ALA A 339 4.83 -1.82 0.93
CA ALA A 339 4.66 -0.92 2.06
C ALA A 339 5.43 -1.32 3.35
N PRO A 340 5.54 -2.62 3.74
CA PRO A 340 6.29 -3.01 4.93
C PRO A 340 7.78 -2.65 4.91
N ILE A 341 8.42 -2.60 3.72
CA ILE A 341 9.86 -2.30 3.65
C ILE A 341 10.18 -0.79 3.62
N VAL A 342 9.18 0.07 3.51
CA VAL A 342 9.38 1.53 3.58
C VAL A 342 10.08 1.91 4.88
N ALA A 343 9.66 1.31 5.99
CA ALA A 343 10.19 1.62 7.30
C ALA A 343 11.68 1.27 7.46
N PRO A 344 12.16 0.05 7.21
CA PRO A 344 13.59 -0.26 7.33
C PRO A 344 14.45 0.59 6.40
N ILE A 345 13.97 0.96 5.20
CA ILE A 345 14.68 1.83 4.27
C ILE A 345 14.81 3.25 4.84
N LEU A 346 13.71 3.84 5.34
CA LEU A 346 13.74 5.19 5.90
C LEU A 346 14.51 5.26 7.22
N LEU A 347 14.46 4.22 8.06
CA LEU A 347 15.26 4.13 9.29
C LEU A 347 16.76 4.00 8.98
N LEU A 348 17.13 3.21 7.96
CA LEU A 348 18.52 3.10 7.50
C LEU A 348 19.03 4.45 6.98
N ALA A 349 18.21 5.14 6.18
CA ALA A 349 18.52 6.47 5.69
C ALA A 349 18.72 7.46 6.85
N ALA A 350 17.79 7.51 7.81
CA ALA A 350 17.90 8.38 8.99
C ALA A 350 19.14 8.10 9.81
N PHE A 351 19.50 6.83 10.02
CA PHE A 351 20.70 6.41 10.73
C PHE A 351 21.97 6.90 10.02
N GLY A 352 22.06 6.69 8.70
CA GLY A 352 23.21 7.16 7.92
C GLY A 352 23.33 8.68 7.86
N LEU A 353 22.25 9.38 7.57
CA LEU A 353 22.22 10.84 7.54
C LEU A 353 22.62 11.45 8.87
N ALA A 354 22.15 10.87 10.00
CA ALA A 354 22.51 11.35 11.32
C ALA A 354 24.02 11.25 11.60
N ARG A 355 24.68 10.22 11.09
CA ARG A 355 26.13 10.01 11.20
C ARG A 355 26.96 10.88 10.27
N ALA A 356 26.40 11.25 9.11
CA ALA A 356 27.07 12.09 8.11
C ALA A 356 27.22 13.57 8.49
N GLY A 357 26.75 13.98 9.65
CA GLY A 357 26.93 15.35 10.14
C GLY A 357 26.20 16.40 9.27
N VAL A 358 26.93 17.44 8.87
CA VAL A 358 26.38 18.53 8.03
C VAL A 358 25.94 18.01 6.66
N ILE A 359 26.71 17.10 6.06
CA ILE A 359 26.37 16.50 4.76
C ILE A 359 25.01 15.82 4.84
N GLY A 360 24.75 15.06 5.91
CA GLY A 360 23.45 14.40 6.12
C GLY A 360 22.32 15.41 6.31
N ALA A 361 22.55 16.53 7.00
CA ALA A 361 21.54 17.58 7.16
C ALA A 361 21.24 18.26 5.82
N VAL A 362 22.25 18.57 5.01
CA VAL A 362 22.09 19.15 3.67
C VAL A 362 21.32 18.18 2.75
N ALA A 363 21.70 16.90 2.75
CA ALA A 363 21.01 15.86 1.95
C ALA A 363 19.53 15.74 2.34
N LEU A 364 19.21 15.81 3.64
CA LEU A 364 17.82 15.79 4.13
C LEU A 364 17.04 17.02 3.65
N VAL A 365 17.61 18.23 3.77
CA VAL A 365 16.96 19.47 3.31
C VAL A 365 16.72 19.43 1.80
N LEU A 366 17.71 19.03 1.00
CA LEU A 366 17.55 18.88 -0.45
C LEU A 366 16.45 17.87 -0.78
N SER A 367 16.38 16.76 -0.05
CA SER A 367 15.32 15.75 -0.24
C SER A 367 13.93 16.33 0.05
N CYS A 368 13.78 17.11 1.13
CA CYS A 368 12.52 17.79 1.44
C CYS A 368 12.13 18.80 0.35
N VAL A 369 13.09 19.59 -0.17
CA VAL A 369 12.85 20.54 -1.26
C VAL A 369 12.36 19.82 -2.53
N PHE A 370 12.98 18.69 -2.90
CA PHE A 370 12.52 17.90 -4.05
C PHE A 370 11.14 17.28 -3.82
N LEU A 371 10.84 16.86 -2.59
CA LEU A 371 9.56 16.25 -2.24
C LEU A 371 8.41 17.26 -2.09
N ILE A 372 8.68 18.52 -1.76
CA ILE A 372 7.65 19.59 -1.70
C ILE A 372 7.23 20.06 -3.10
N ASN A 373 8.05 19.83 -4.13
CA ASN A 373 7.74 20.27 -5.48
C ASN A 373 6.35 19.77 -5.92
N PRO A 374 5.43 20.67 -6.32
CA PRO A 374 4.08 20.28 -6.76
C PRO A 374 4.07 19.23 -7.87
N ALA A 375 5.06 19.22 -8.76
CA ALA A 375 5.18 18.21 -9.82
C ALA A 375 5.34 16.77 -9.27
N SER A 376 5.84 16.59 -8.05
CA SER A 376 5.95 15.29 -7.38
C SER A 376 4.61 14.81 -6.80
N TYR A 377 3.61 15.67 -6.76
CA TYR A 377 2.28 15.46 -6.18
C TYR A 377 1.18 15.86 -7.16
N THR A 378 1.43 15.77 -8.48
CA THR A 378 0.38 16.00 -9.48
C THR A 378 -0.77 15.05 -9.19
N PRO A 379 -2.03 15.54 -9.09
CA PRO A 379 -3.16 14.65 -8.90
C PRO A 379 -3.19 13.70 -10.09
N GLN A 380 -2.95 12.44 -9.80
CA GLN A 380 -3.33 11.42 -10.75
C GLN A 380 -4.84 11.33 -10.66
N TYR A 381 -5.52 11.66 -11.74
CA TYR A 381 -6.93 11.30 -11.87
C TYR A 381 -6.99 9.78 -11.78
N LYS A 382 -7.58 9.30 -10.69
CA LYS A 382 -7.63 7.87 -10.37
C LYS A 382 -8.65 7.13 -11.22
N SER A 383 -9.69 7.83 -11.71
CA SER A 383 -10.71 7.32 -12.63
C SER A 383 -11.52 8.50 -13.20
N ASP A 384 -12.43 8.25 -14.15
CA ASP A 384 -13.45 9.21 -14.59
C ASP A 384 -14.86 8.80 -14.11
N MET A 385 -14.97 7.80 -13.22
CA MET A 385 -16.25 7.19 -12.86
C MET A 385 -17.19 8.14 -12.10
N ARG A 386 -16.65 9.09 -11.32
CA ARG A 386 -17.47 10.13 -10.68
C ARG A 386 -18.16 11.02 -11.73
N ASP A 387 -17.43 11.37 -12.78
CA ASP A 387 -17.96 12.19 -13.86
C ASP A 387 -18.99 11.38 -14.66
N VAL A 388 -18.72 10.11 -14.97
CA VAL A 388 -19.69 9.17 -15.55
C VAL A 388 -20.95 9.07 -14.68
N GLY A 389 -20.80 8.92 -13.37
CA GLY A 389 -21.93 8.85 -12.43
C GLY A 389 -22.75 10.14 -12.40
N GLY A 390 -22.08 11.29 -12.40
CA GLY A 390 -22.73 12.61 -12.42
C GLY A 390 -23.50 12.91 -13.70
N GLU A 391 -22.97 12.52 -14.86
CA GLU A 391 -23.58 12.77 -16.16
C GLU A 391 -24.66 11.73 -16.51
N MET A 392 -24.42 10.44 -16.21
CA MET A 392 -25.33 9.35 -16.58
C MET A 392 -26.39 9.06 -15.50
N GLY A 393 -26.04 9.24 -14.22
CA GLY A 393 -26.93 8.92 -13.11
C GLY A 393 -28.33 9.53 -13.21
N PRO A 394 -28.48 10.84 -13.53
CA PRO A 394 -29.79 11.47 -13.71
C PRO A 394 -30.64 10.93 -14.85
N LEU A 395 -30.02 10.25 -15.82
CA LEU A 395 -30.69 9.67 -16.99
C LEU A 395 -31.18 8.24 -16.76
N LEU A 396 -30.67 7.58 -15.72
CA LEU A 396 -30.95 6.17 -15.43
C LEU A 396 -32.20 5.99 -14.57
N HIS A 397 -32.96 4.96 -14.85
CA HIS A 397 -34.18 4.61 -14.14
C HIS A 397 -34.04 3.23 -13.45
N ARG A 398 -34.84 3.03 -12.42
CA ARG A 398 -34.87 1.75 -11.70
C ARG A 398 -35.15 0.60 -12.66
N GLY A 399 -34.30 -0.43 -12.64
CA GLY A 399 -34.40 -1.61 -13.50
C GLY A 399 -33.63 -1.51 -14.82
N ASP A 400 -33.03 -0.37 -15.14
CA ASP A 400 -32.11 -0.26 -16.27
C ASP A 400 -30.87 -1.14 -16.07
N LEU A 401 -30.25 -1.54 -17.17
CA LEU A 401 -29.13 -2.45 -17.16
C LEU A 401 -27.80 -1.68 -17.25
N VAL A 402 -26.91 -1.91 -16.32
CA VAL A 402 -25.52 -1.43 -16.39
C VAL A 402 -24.61 -2.60 -16.73
N ILE A 403 -23.83 -2.44 -17.78
CA ILE A 403 -22.81 -3.39 -18.22
C ILE A 403 -21.44 -2.77 -18.06
N VAL A 404 -20.58 -3.37 -17.24
CA VAL A 404 -19.22 -2.90 -17.01
C VAL A 404 -18.23 -3.73 -17.80
N GLY A 405 -17.53 -3.11 -18.72
CA GLY A 405 -16.57 -3.73 -19.65
C GLY A 405 -15.33 -4.30 -18.97
N GLN A 406 -14.93 -3.68 -17.87
CA GLN A 406 -13.85 -4.13 -16.97
C GLN A 406 -14.48 -4.66 -15.67
N PRO A 407 -14.57 -5.98 -15.47
CA PRO A 407 -15.34 -6.55 -14.35
C PRO A 407 -14.97 -6.02 -12.97
N GLU A 408 -13.69 -5.75 -12.73
CA GLU A 408 -13.17 -5.23 -11.46
C GLU A 408 -13.53 -3.74 -11.21
N SER A 409 -13.93 -2.99 -12.23
CA SER A 409 -14.43 -1.62 -12.09
C SER A 409 -15.91 -1.55 -11.66
N MET A 410 -16.59 -2.71 -11.56
CA MET A 410 -18.01 -2.75 -11.21
C MET A 410 -18.32 -2.15 -9.83
N PRO A 411 -17.58 -2.45 -8.75
CA PRO A 411 -17.84 -1.85 -7.44
C PRO A 411 -17.68 -0.32 -7.44
N LEU A 412 -16.78 0.19 -8.29
CA LEU A 412 -16.58 1.61 -8.48
C LEU A 412 -17.80 2.25 -9.18
N ALA A 413 -18.31 1.63 -10.24
CA ALA A 413 -19.52 2.06 -10.92
C ALA A 413 -20.75 1.99 -9.98
N TYR A 414 -20.85 0.93 -9.19
CA TYR A 414 -21.90 0.76 -8.20
C TYR A 414 -21.91 1.87 -7.13
N TYR A 415 -20.73 2.35 -6.73
CA TYR A 415 -20.63 3.44 -5.77
C TYR A 415 -21.13 4.78 -6.32
N TYR A 416 -20.89 5.08 -7.60
CA TYR A 416 -21.22 6.38 -8.20
C TYR A 416 -22.57 6.44 -8.90
N LEU A 417 -23.18 5.31 -9.23
CA LEU A 417 -24.46 5.25 -9.94
C LEU A 417 -25.64 5.08 -8.96
N PRO A 418 -26.86 5.45 -9.37
CA PRO A 418 -28.04 5.36 -8.51
C PRO A 418 -28.40 3.91 -8.15
N ALA A 419 -29.12 3.73 -7.05
CA ALA A 419 -29.60 2.44 -6.60
C ALA A 419 -30.74 1.88 -7.47
N GLY A 420 -30.90 0.55 -7.46
CA GLY A 420 -32.02 -0.13 -8.12
C GLY A 420 -31.78 -0.52 -9.58
N LEU A 421 -30.55 -0.39 -10.07
CA LEU A 421 -30.12 -0.85 -11.39
C LEU A 421 -29.87 -2.35 -11.40
N ARG A 422 -29.91 -2.97 -12.60
CA ARG A 422 -29.47 -4.34 -12.83
C ARG A 422 -28.02 -4.33 -13.31
N TRP A 423 -27.24 -5.27 -12.86
CA TRP A 423 -25.79 -5.28 -13.08
C TRP A 423 -25.31 -6.48 -13.87
N SER A 424 -24.39 -6.21 -14.78
CA SER A 424 -23.64 -7.22 -15.52
C SER A 424 -22.21 -6.75 -15.78
N SER A 425 -21.30 -7.71 -15.87
CA SER A 425 -19.97 -7.46 -16.44
C SER A 425 -19.82 -8.22 -17.75
N THR A 426 -18.67 -8.10 -18.39
CA THR A 426 -18.32 -8.91 -19.56
C THR A 426 -18.11 -10.41 -19.25
N ILE A 427 -18.26 -10.82 -17.99
CA ILE A 427 -18.36 -12.24 -17.58
C ILE A 427 -19.82 -12.71 -17.59
N GLY A 428 -20.77 -11.81 -17.32
CA GLY A 428 -22.20 -12.10 -17.26
C GLY A 428 -22.92 -11.32 -16.16
N PRO A 429 -24.21 -11.66 -15.88
CA PRO A 429 -25.01 -11.02 -14.84
C PRO A 429 -24.36 -11.12 -13.46
N VAL A 430 -24.45 -10.04 -12.68
CA VAL A 430 -23.89 -9.94 -11.34
C VAL A 430 -24.99 -9.66 -10.33
N LYS A 431 -25.05 -10.45 -9.26
CA LYS A 431 -26.05 -10.30 -8.19
C LYS A 431 -25.65 -9.23 -7.18
N ASP A 432 -24.40 -9.22 -6.79
CA ASP A 432 -23.84 -8.27 -5.86
C ASP A 432 -22.72 -7.48 -6.56
N PRO A 433 -22.99 -6.25 -6.99
CA PRO A 433 -22.02 -5.42 -7.69
C PRO A 433 -21.02 -4.73 -6.76
N SER A 434 -21.14 -4.88 -5.46
CA SER A 434 -20.32 -4.16 -4.47
C SER A 434 -18.90 -4.72 -4.32
N PHE A 435 -18.61 -5.91 -4.86
CA PHE A 435 -17.27 -6.50 -4.83
C PHE A 435 -16.98 -7.30 -6.12
N MET A 436 -15.70 -7.61 -6.34
CA MET A 436 -15.29 -8.51 -7.43
C MET A 436 -15.06 -9.91 -6.88
N ASP A 437 -15.76 -10.91 -7.47
CA ASP A 437 -15.51 -12.33 -7.20
C ASP A 437 -14.35 -12.84 -8.07
N TRP A 438 -13.18 -13.01 -7.43
CA TRP A 438 -11.96 -13.50 -8.07
C TRP A 438 -11.84 -15.03 -8.14
N ILE A 439 -12.78 -15.78 -7.56
CA ILE A 439 -12.72 -17.25 -7.60
C ILE A 439 -12.71 -17.74 -9.05
N ASN A 440 -11.59 -18.32 -9.47
CA ASN A 440 -11.37 -18.83 -10.83
C ASN A 440 -11.77 -17.82 -11.94
N ALA A 441 -11.61 -16.52 -11.66
CA ALA A 441 -12.13 -15.44 -12.49
C ALA A 441 -11.60 -15.48 -13.93
N LEU A 442 -10.31 -15.77 -14.14
CA LEU A 442 -9.75 -15.90 -15.50
C LEU A 442 -10.38 -17.03 -16.29
N GLN A 443 -10.64 -18.18 -15.65
CA GLN A 443 -11.29 -19.32 -16.30
C GLN A 443 -12.74 -18.98 -16.68
N ARG A 444 -13.49 -18.36 -15.75
CA ARG A 444 -14.86 -17.88 -16.00
C ARG A 444 -14.89 -16.87 -17.13
N TYR A 445 -13.91 -15.94 -17.15
CA TYR A 445 -13.84 -14.91 -18.18
C TYR A 445 -13.51 -15.49 -19.57
N ARG A 446 -12.64 -16.49 -19.64
CA ARG A 446 -12.36 -17.22 -20.90
C ARG A 446 -13.60 -17.94 -21.42
N ALA A 447 -14.38 -18.55 -20.54
CA ALA A 447 -15.61 -19.27 -20.88
C ALA A 447 -16.76 -18.34 -21.31
N ALA A 448 -16.77 -17.08 -20.86
CA ALA A 448 -17.82 -16.12 -21.19
C ALA A 448 -17.68 -15.60 -22.64
N VAL A 449 -18.35 -16.29 -23.58
CA VAL A 449 -18.34 -15.91 -25.00
C VAL A 449 -19.38 -14.81 -25.24
N PRO A 450 -18.98 -13.60 -25.75
CA PRO A 450 -19.89 -12.46 -25.92
C PRO A 450 -21.18 -12.78 -26.69
N ALA A 451 -21.07 -13.49 -27.81
CA ALA A 451 -22.21 -13.87 -28.65
C ALA A 451 -23.21 -14.81 -27.97
N LYS A 452 -22.83 -15.47 -26.86
CA LYS A 452 -23.73 -16.34 -26.07
C LYS A 452 -24.25 -15.63 -24.82
N VAL A 453 -23.48 -14.76 -24.20
CA VAL A 453 -23.82 -14.14 -22.91
C VAL A 453 -24.65 -12.86 -23.10
N LEU A 454 -24.26 -11.99 -24.02
CA LEU A 454 -24.87 -10.66 -24.17
C LEU A 454 -26.27 -10.66 -24.84
N PRO A 455 -26.53 -11.40 -25.96
CA PRO A 455 -27.81 -11.30 -26.63
C PRO A 455 -29.03 -11.64 -25.77
N PRO A 456 -29.02 -12.71 -24.92
CA PRO A 456 -30.15 -12.99 -24.02
C PRO A 456 -30.45 -11.85 -23.05
N MET A 457 -29.40 -11.11 -22.60
CA MET A 457 -29.56 -9.98 -21.68
C MET A 457 -30.20 -8.78 -22.37
N LEU A 458 -29.80 -8.49 -23.62
CA LEU A 458 -30.40 -7.42 -24.43
C LEU A 458 -31.85 -7.77 -24.84
N ALA A 459 -32.11 -9.03 -25.16
CA ALA A 459 -33.46 -9.51 -25.48
C ALA A 459 -34.42 -9.41 -24.28
N ALA A 460 -33.92 -9.54 -23.06
CA ALA A 460 -34.73 -9.40 -21.84
C ALA A 460 -35.10 -7.95 -21.48
N LEU A 461 -34.60 -6.97 -22.22
CA LEU A 461 -34.99 -5.57 -22.07
C LEU A 461 -36.35 -5.32 -22.73
N LYS A 462 -37.19 -4.56 -22.04
CA LYS A 462 -38.46 -4.07 -22.60
C LYS A 462 -38.24 -2.77 -23.40
N PRO A 463 -39.09 -2.48 -24.41
CA PRO A 463 -39.08 -1.17 -25.05
C PRO A 463 -39.11 -0.04 -24.02
N GLY A 464 -38.29 0.97 -24.22
CA GLY A 464 -38.12 2.11 -23.31
C GLY A 464 -37.10 1.90 -22.19
N GLN A 465 -36.67 0.66 -21.87
CA GLN A 465 -35.58 0.43 -20.91
C GLN A 465 -34.22 0.78 -21.51
N GLN A 466 -33.29 1.15 -20.63
CA GLN A 466 -31.97 1.62 -21.02
C GLN A 466 -30.86 0.61 -20.66
N VAL A 467 -29.77 0.70 -21.42
CA VAL A 467 -28.49 0.01 -21.16
C VAL A 467 -27.37 1.02 -21.08
N LEU A 468 -26.74 1.13 -19.93
CA LEU A 468 -25.49 1.88 -19.79
C LEU A 468 -24.32 0.91 -19.99
N PHE A 469 -23.52 1.12 -21.04
CA PHE A 469 -22.30 0.36 -21.26
C PHE A 469 -21.08 1.19 -20.88
N ILE A 470 -20.39 0.78 -19.80
CA ILE A 470 -19.16 1.40 -19.27
C ILE A 470 -17.97 0.57 -19.76
N ARG A 471 -16.99 1.22 -20.37
CA ARG A 471 -15.80 0.55 -20.89
C ARG A 471 -14.51 1.29 -20.46
N PRO A 472 -13.41 0.55 -20.19
CA PRO A 472 -12.12 1.18 -19.90
C PRO A 472 -11.55 1.83 -21.15
N LEU A 473 -10.83 2.94 -20.97
CA LEU A 473 -10.01 3.54 -22.01
C LEU A 473 -8.73 2.70 -22.15
N THR A 474 -8.55 2.07 -23.31
CA THR A 474 -7.44 1.15 -23.57
C THR A 474 -6.41 1.70 -24.57
N GLU A 475 -6.60 2.91 -25.06
CA GLU A 475 -5.66 3.59 -25.94
C GLU A 475 -4.37 3.90 -25.18
N GLY A 476 -3.22 3.50 -25.73
CA GLY A 476 -1.92 3.66 -25.06
C GLY A 476 -1.61 2.61 -23.97
N ALA A 477 -2.42 1.56 -23.82
CA ALA A 477 -2.23 0.48 -22.85
C ALA A 477 -1.08 -0.47 -23.23
N SER A 478 0.16 0.02 -23.29
CA SER A 478 1.33 -0.82 -23.60
C SER A 478 1.62 -1.91 -22.56
N ASN A 479 1.09 -1.78 -21.35
CA ASN A 479 1.29 -2.71 -20.24
C ASN A 479 0.12 -3.71 -20.06
N TRP A 480 -0.93 -3.63 -20.86
CA TRP A 480 -2.10 -4.53 -20.75
C TRP A 480 -1.89 -5.82 -21.54
N GLU A 481 -0.77 -6.50 -21.28
CA GLU A 481 -0.38 -7.75 -21.94
C GLU A 481 -0.60 -8.99 -21.07
N ALA A 482 -0.93 -8.80 -19.80
CA ALA A 482 -1.24 -9.92 -18.91
C ALA A 482 -2.51 -10.65 -19.36
N PRO A 483 -2.67 -11.95 -19.06
CA PRO A 483 -3.80 -12.76 -19.54
C PRO A 483 -5.19 -12.16 -19.24
N TRP A 484 -5.35 -11.52 -18.08
CA TRP A 484 -6.58 -10.84 -17.68
C TRP A 484 -6.82 -9.57 -18.48
N THR A 485 -5.84 -8.68 -18.50
CA THR A 485 -5.95 -7.36 -19.14
C THR A 485 -6.15 -7.47 -20.66
N LEU A 486 -5.51 -8.45 -21.31
CA LEU A 486 -5.78 -8.77 -22.73
C LEU A 486 -7.24 -9.20 -22.97
N LEU A 487 -7.82 -9.98 -22.04
CA LEU A 487 -9.22 -10.35 -22.13
C LEU A 487 -10.14 -9.15 -21.91
N VAL A 488 -9.84 -8.29 -20.94
CA VAL A 488 -10.61 -7.04 -20.71
C VAL A 488 -10.65 -6.20 -21.98
N ARG A 489 -9.51 -5.92 -22.60
CA ARG A 489 -9.45 -5.17 -23.87
C ARG A 489 -10.31 -5.82 -24.96
N ARG A 490 -10.09 -7.11 -25.21
CA ARG A 490 -10.79 -7.85 -26.26
C ARG A 490 -12.29 -7.93 -26.01
N ARG A 491 -12.70 -8.30 -24.80
CA ARG A 491 -14.12 -8.50 -24.46
C ARG A 491 -14.88 -7.18 -24.40
N SER A 492 -14.31 -6.15 -23.81
CA SER A 492 -14.92 -4.82 -23.79
C SER A 492 -15.18 -4.30 -25.22
N ALA A 493 -14.21 -4.43 -26.13
CA ALA A 493 -14.38 -4.06 -27.53
C ALA A 493 -15.46 -4.92 -28.24
N GLN A 494 -15.46 -6.25 -28.04
CA GLN A 494 -16.45 -7.16 -28.63
C GLN A 494 -17.87 -6.84 -28.14
N TRP A 495 -18.04 -6.59 -26.84
CA TRP A 495 -19.36 -6.22 -26.28
C TRP A 495 -19.84 -4.88 -26.84
N GLY A 496 -18.97 -3.89 -26.91
CA GLY A 496 -19.29 -2.59 -27.52
C GLY A 496 -19.72 -2.74 -28.98
N ALA A 497 -19.03 -3.56 -29.78
CA ALA A 497 -19.41 -3.83 -31.16
C ALA A 497 -20.77 -4.51 -31.30
N ILE A 498 -21.10 -5.47 -30.44
CA ILE A 498 -22.41 -6.14 -30.47
C ILE A 498 -23.52 -5.17 -30.07
N ILE A 499 -23.32 -4.36 -29.00
CA ILE A 499 -24.32 -3.39 -28.53
C ILE A 499 -24.58 -2.33 -29.61
N SER A 500 -23.52 -1.76 -30.20
CA SER A 500 -23.67 -0.73 -31.22
C SER A 500 -24.22 -1.22 -32.57
N ALA A 501 -24.12 -2.53 -32.83
CA ALA A 501 -24.70 -3.14 -34.03
C ALA A 501 -26.19 -3.57 -33.84
N ASP A 502 -26.71 -3.58 -32.63
CA ASP A 502 -28.11 -3.93 -32.35
C ASP A 502 -29.05 -2.79 -32.77
N LYS A 503 -29.81 -3.00 -33.83
CA LYS A 503 -30.75 -2.01 -34.40
C LYS A 503 -31.87 -1.60 -33.44
N GLN A 504 -32.10 -2.38 -32.38
CA GLN A 504 -33.09 -2.07 -31.34
C GLN A 504 -32.53 -1.20 -30.22
N LEU A 505 -31.24 -0.85 -30.27
CA LEU A 505 -30.58 -0.01 -29.29
C LEU A 505 -30.13 1.31 -29.93
N VAL A 506 -30.72 2.41 -29.50
CA VAL A 506 -30.41 3.75 -29.99
C VAL A 506 -29.54 4.47 -28.96
N PRO A 507 -28.35 4.98 -29.32
CA PRO A 507 -27.53 5.73 -28.39
C PRO A 507 -28.20 7.09 -28.06
N GLU A 508 -28.32 7.41 -26.77
CA GLU A 508 -28.92 8.67 -26.28
C GLU A 508 -27.89 9.62 -25.67
N ALA A 509 -26.88 9.09 -24.98
CA ALA A 509 -25.89 9.91 -24.30
C ALA A 509 -24.53 9.17 -24.19
N TRP A 510 -23.46 9.95 -23.96
CA TRP A 510 -22.12 9.42 -23.65
C TRP A 510 -21.48 10.26 -22.55
N ALA A 511 -20.58 9.65 -21.75
CA ALA A 511 -19.83 10.30 -20.67
C ALA A 511 -18.44 9.67 -20.51
N PRO A 512 -17.49 10.37 -19.90
CA PRO A 512 -17.55 11.81 -19.62
C PRO A 512 -17.30 12.62 -20.90
N HIS A 513 -17.78 13.84 -20.93
CA HIS A 513 -17.52 14.76 -22.05
C HIS A 513 -16.07 15.23 -22.09
N ASN A 514 -15.39 15.23 -20.94
CA ASN A 514 -13.99 15.58 -20.80
C ASN A 514 -13.24 14.49 -20.03
N TYR A 515 -12.42 13.70 -20.72
CA TYR A 515 -11.55 12.72 -20.08
C TYR A 515 -10.43 13.41 -19.31
N ARG A 516 -10.22 12.99 -18.07
CA ARG A 516 -9.15 13.47 -17.20
C ARG A 516 -8.21 12.34 -16.78
N GLY A 517 -8.68 11.12 -16.82
CA GLY A 517 -7.92 9.93 -16.47
C GLY A 517 -7.00 9.48 -17.62
N ALA A 518 -5.89 8.85 -17.23
CA ALA A 518 -4.99 8.19 -18.18
C ALA A 518 -5.53 6.82 -18.59
N CYS A 519 -4.94 6.22 -19.62
CA CYS A 519 -5.17 4.84 -19.96
C CYS A 519 -5.18 3.94 -18.71
N CYS A 520 -6.09 2.96 -18.74
CA CYS A 520 -6.13 1.84 -17.80
C CYS A 520 -6.73 2.17 -16.41
N VAL A 521 -7.10 3.42 -16.18
CA VAL A 521 -7.84 3.88 -14.98
C VAL A 521 -9.05 4.74 -15.34
N ALA A 522 -9.11 5.28 -16.55
CA ALA A 522 -10.23 6.06 -17.04
C ALA A 522 -11.29 5.16 -17.68
N ASP A 523 -12.53 5.54 -17.51
CA ASP A 523 -13.70 4.85 -18.05
C ASP A 523 -14.49 5.79 -18.97
N SER A 524 -15.15 5.21 -19.98
CA SER A 524 -16.14 5.88 -20.82
C SER A 524 -17.44 5.10 -20.79
N ALA A 525 -18.56 5.80 -20.92
CA ALA A 525 -19.87 5.21 -20.91
C ALA A 525 -20.72 5.69 -22.08
N VAL A 526 -21.56 4.80 -22.61
CA VAL A 526 -22.59 5.13 -23.60
C VAL A 526 -23.91 4.59 -23.09
N LEU A 527 -24.93 5.44 -23.08
CA LEU A 527 -26.30 5.09 -22.73
C LEU A 527 -27.08 4.81 -24.01
N TYR A 528 -27.70 3.63 -24.05
CA TYR A 528 -28.57 3.18 -25.14
C TYR A 528 -29.99 2.99 -24.64
N LYS A 529 -30.99 3.30 -25.47
CA LYS A 529 -32.39 3.02 -25.21
C LYS A 529 -32.91 1.93 -26.13
N LYS A 530 -33.66 0.99 -25.58
CA LYS A 530 -34.37 -0.05 -26.34
C LYS A 530 -35.59 0.55 -27.02
N VAL A 531 -35.66 0.48 -28.37
CA VAL A 531 -36.80 0.91 -29.18
C VAL A 531 -37.76 -0.24 -29.44
#